data_1e2733559f9f61b3c36d20b88cf4086d
#
_entry.id   1e2733559f9f61b3c36d20b88cf4086d
#
_cell.length_a   1.000
_cell.length_b   1.000
_cell.length_c   1.000
_cell.angle_alpha   90.00
_cell.angle_beta   90.00
_cell.angle_gamma   90.00
#
_symmetry.space_group_name_H-M   'P 1'
#
loop_
_entity.id
_entity.type
_entity.pdbx_description
1 polymer ?
#
loop_
_entity_poly.entity_id
_entity_poly.type
_entity_poly.pdbx_seq_one_letter_code
_entity_poly.pdbx_strand_id
1 'polypeptide(L)'
;IDSQEKIVLAKTYSIIGKYFRQVTSEIGDGEMILRCAGLSSLVEDYRSELTPYYMNGTWKNDNPGYNPINAAFDICIKIESNKQALGNFLKEIFDRVRRIDDSDYEILKNYLEIIGYELAREHIDDEYDYDRYKYSLTVSSTGVYERQEDKSLLLTRLEQKHSDLAPYYLEAISNYGNSEYKSCVDNSRSVFEGFFKKLDSANDYAKGILAATGEHVVDESSTELTSIKKIFTYWIDKKKGANRYRIFVSMYSAMSGLGTHGEEMPTKEDALMFLRITEDILIWCMHHGVGF
;
A
#
# COMPACT_ATOMS: atom_id res chain seq x y z
N ILE A 1 8.29 -10.56 0.58
CA ILE A 1 8.47 -9.09 0.57
C ILE A 1 9.75 -8.80 -0.17
N ASP A 2 9.61 -8.17 -1.31
CA ASP A 2 10.71 -7.86 -2.17
C ASP A 2 11.50 -6.62 -1.73
N SER A 3 12.72 -6.45 -2.30
CA SER A 3 13.69 -5.42 -1.90
C SER A 3 13.17 -3.98 -2.06
N GLN A 4 12.20 -3.72 -2.89
CA GLN A 4 11.63 -2.38 -3.10
C GLN A 4 10.38 -2.12 -2.26
N GLU A 5 9.55 -3.10 -2.03
CA GLU A 5 8.51 -3.05 -0.99
C GLU A 5 9.17 -2.80 0.38
N LYS A 6 10.35 -3.38 0.58
CA LYS A 6 11.23 -3.05 1.72
C LYS A 6 11.64 -1.57 1.78
N ILE A 7 11.83 -0.89 0.67
CA ILE A 7 12.16 0.55 0.66
C ILE A 7 10.95 1.41 1.09
N VAL A 8 9.76 1.07 0.61
CA VAL A 8 8.51 1.75 1.00
C VAL A 8 8.20 1.48 2.46
N LEU A 9 8.28 0.21 2.88
CA LEU A 9 8.15 -0.18 4.29
C LEU A 9 9.28 0.39 5.14
N ALA A 10 10.50 0.47 4.63
CA ALA A 10 11.63 1.06 5.37
C ALA A 10 11.40 2.53 5.74
N LYS A 11 10.81 3.34 4.86
CA LYS A 11 10.42 4.72 5.21
C LYS A 11 9.37 4.73 6.32
N THR A 12 8.34 3.88 6.20
CA THR A 12 7.28 3.74 7.21
C THR A 12 7.88 3.30 8.56
N TYR A 13 8.73 2.28 8.55
CA TYR A 13 9.37 1.76 9.76
C TYR A 13 10.36 2.74 10.37
N SER A 14 11.03 3.56 9.55
CA SER A 14 11.90 4.64 10.03
C SER A 14 11.11 5.71 10.78
N ILE A 15 9.94 6.11 10.26
CA ILE A 15 9.04 7.05 10.94
C ILE A 15 8.50 6.42 12.23
N ILE A 16 8.06 5.15 12.19
CA ILE A 16 7.61 4.40 13.37
C ILE A 16 8.71 4.33 14.41
N GLY A 17 9.96 4.08 14.02
CA GLY A 17 11.11 4.06 14.91
C GLY A 17 11.34 5.37 15.64
N LYS A 18 11.14 6.52 14.95
CA LYS A 18 11.19 7.86 15.57
C LYS A 18 10.20 7.98 16.73
N TYR A 19 8.95 7.54 16.53
CA TYR A 19 7.91 7.62 17.54
C TYR A 19 8.03 6.53 18.60
N PHE A 20 8.50 5.35 18.25
CA PHE A 20 8.84 4.31 19.19
C PHE A 20 9.89 4.78 20.21
N ARG A 21 10.93 5.51 19.74
CA ARG A 21 11.92 6.12 20.64
C ARG A 21 11.30 7.10 21.63
N GLN A 22 10.25 7.84 21.26
CA GLN A 22 9.58 8.76 22.17
C GLN A 22 8.87 8.03 23.31
N VAL A 23 8.26 6.87 23.00
CA VAL A 23 7.47 6.09 23.96
C VAL A 23 8.28 5.05 24.73
N THR A 24 9.58 4.93 24.44
CA THR A 24 10.52 4.03 25.14
C THR A 24 11.59 4.80 25.92
N SER A 25 11.26 6.02 26.38
CA SER A 25 12.21 6.88 27.07
C SER A 25 12.50 6.45 28.52
N GLU A 26 11.66 5.62 29.11
CA GLU A 26 11.81 5.10 30.47
C GLU A 26 12.22 3.63 30.48
N ILE A 27 12.79 3.17 31.62
CA ILE A 27 13.18 1.77 31.79
C ILE A 27 11.93 0.89 31.76
N GLY A 28 11.96 -0.13 30.91
CA GLY A 28 10.89 -1.13 30.81
C GLY A 28 9.79 -0.79 29.82
N ASP A 29 9.70 0.45 29.29
CA ASP A 29 8.66 0.83 28.35
C ASP A 29 8.73 -0.02 27.08
N GLY A 30 9.92 -0.19 26.50
CA GLY A 30 10.10 -1.02 25.30
C GLY A 30 9.74 -2.49 25.52
N GLU A 31 10.13 -3.05 26.68
CA GLU A 31 9.75 -4.40 27.08
C GLU A 31 8.23 -4.52 27.27
N MET A 32 7.61 -3.53 27.90
CA MET A 32 6.16 -3.51 28.12
C MET A 32 5.39 -3.47 26.78
N ILE A 33 5.82 -2.63 25.85
CA ILE A 33 5.22 -2.54 24.50
C ILE A 33 5.29 -3.90 23.80
N LEU A 34 6.45 -4.56 23.80
CA LEU A 34 6.59 -5.89 23.19
C LEU A 34 5.69 -6.94 23.85
N ARG A 35 5.60 -6.94 25.18
CA ARG A 35 4.74 -7.88 25.92
C ARG A 35 3.25 -7.64 25.62
N CYS A 36 2.81 -6.38 25.62
CA CYS A 36 1.42 -6.01 25.30
C CYS A 36 1.07 -6.33 23.84
N ALA A 37 2.02 -6.20 22.91
CA ALA A 37 1.84 -6.58 21.52
C ALA A 37 1.84 -8.11 21.27
N GLY A 38 2.07 -8.93 22.31
CA GLY A 38 2.19 -10.39 22.18
C GLY A 38 3.55 -10.87 21.67
N LEU A 39 4.58 -10.01 21.72
CA LEU A 39 5.93 -10.24 21.19
C LEU A 39 6.95 -10.55 22.31
N SER A 40 6.51 -11.21 23.39
CA SER A 40 7.37 -11.52 24.55
C SER A 40 8.63 -12.30 24.20
N SER A 41 8.61 -13.09 23.12
CA SER A 41 9.78 -13.85 22.65
C SER A 41 10.89 -12.95 22.10
N LEU A 42 10.59 -11.71 21.70
CA LEU A 42 11.57 -10.78 21.17
C LEU A 42 12.20 -9.88 22.26
N VAL A 43 11.69 -9.92 23.50
CA VAL A 43 12.18 -9.05 24.59
C VAL A 43 13.67 -9.27 24.83
N GLU A 44 14.12 -10.52 24.91
CA GLU A 44 15.55 -10.82 25.19
C GLU A 44 16.46 -10.42 24.03
N ASP A 45 15.98 -10.57 22.78
CA ASP A 45 16.75 -10.21 21.58
C ASP A 45 17.06 -8.71 21.52
N TYR A 46 16.13 -7.87 21.99
CA TYR A 46 16.21 -6.41 21.88
C TYR A 46 16.40 -5.68 23.22
N ARG A 47 16.62 -6.40 24.33
CA ARG A 47 16.74 -5.81 25.68
C ARG A 47 17.79 -4.70 25.74
N SER A 48 18.98 -4.91 25.15
CA SER A 48 20.05 -3.92 25.18
C SER A 48 19.72 -2.64 24.41
N GLU A 49 18.98 -2.77 23.31
CA GLU A 49 18.61 -1.66 22.45
C GLU A 49 17.41 -0.88 22.99
N LEU A 50 16.59 -1.51 23.83
CA LEU A 50 15.38 -0.94 24.40
C LEU A 50 15.57 -0.42 25.83
N THR A 51 16.70 -0.69 26.50
CA THR A 51 16.94 -0.26 27.86
C THR A 51 17.77 1.02 27.88
N PRO A 52 17.18 2.19 28.20
CA PRO A 52 17.95 3.41 28.38
C PRO A 52 18.84 3.31 29.60
N TYR A 53 20.00 3.95 29.53
CA TYR A 53 20.97 3.94 30.62
C TYR A 53 20.73 5.11 31.59
N TYR A 54 20.66 4.81 32.87
CA TYR A 54 20.50 5.81 33.92
C TYR A 54 21.80 5.97 34.70
N MET A 55 22.39 7.16 34.72
CA MET A 55 23.60 7.44 35.44
C MET A 55 23.53 8.81 36.16
N ASN A 56 23.86 8.83 37.45
CA ASN A 56 23.95 10.06 38.24
C ASN A 56 22.70 10.94 38.26
N GLY A 57 21.50 10.36 38.34
CA GLY A 57 20.25 11.10 38.39
C GLY A 57 19.76 11.67 37.06
N THR A 58 20.43 11.31 35.96
CA THR A 58 20.05 11.77 34.62
C THR A 58 19.98 10.57 33.67
N TRP A 59 18.95 10.53 32.84
CA TRP A 59 18.86 9.59 31.73
C TRP A 59 19.90 9.97 30.69
N LYS A 60 20.84 9.07 30.41
CA LYS A 60 21.81 9.22 29.33
C LYS A 60 21.42 8.27 28.22
N ASN A 61 21.11 8.85 27.08
CA ASN A 61 20.95 8.10 25.81
C ASN A 61 22.29 7.61 25.24
N ASP A 62 23.36 7.71 26.03
CA ASP A 62 24.73 7.39 25.61
C ASP A 62 25.10 5.93 25.88
N ASN A 63 24.15 5.05 26.19
CA ASN A 63 24.39 3.62 26.18
C ASN A 63 24.72 3.20 24.74
N PRO A 64 25.91 2.69 24.44
CA PRO A 64 26.27 2.27 23.07
C PRO A 64 25.33 1.22 22.46
N GLY A 65 24.60 0.50 23.35
CA GLY A 65 23.57 -0.47 22.94
C GLY A 65 22.18 0.10 22.73
N TYR A 66 21.86 1.29 23.29
CA TYR A 66 20.51 1.84 23.22
C TYR A 66 20.21 2.42 21.84
N ASN A 67 19.41 1.73 21.06
CA ASN A 67 19.01 2.15 19.71
C ASN A 67 17.57 1.73 19.38
N PRO A 68 16.58 2.34 20.03
CA PRO A 68 15.18 1.95 19.87
C PRO A 68 14.65 2.18 18.45
N ILE A 69 15.25 3.09 17.66
CA ILE A 69 14.86 3.32 16.27
C ILE A 69 15.19 2.07 15.44
N ASN A 70 16.42 1.57 15.54
CA ASN A 70 16.81 0.36 14.81
C ASN A 70 16.08 -0.87 15.33
N ALA A 71 15.89 -0.98 16.65
CA ALA A 71 15.12 -2.06 17.25
C ALA A 71 13.70 -2.12 16.68
N ALA A 72 12.99 -0.97 16.63
CA ALA A 72 11.65 -0.91 16.06
C ALA A 72 11.63 -1.33 14.57
N PHE A 73 12.61 -0.87 13.81
CA PHE A 73 12.76 -1.23 12.39
C PHE A 73 12.95 -2.73 12.21
N ASP A 74 13.89 -3.34 12.95
CA ASP A 74 14.18 -4.76 12.89
C ASP A 74 13.01 -5.62 13.38
N ILE A 75 12.32 -5.18 14.44
CA ILE A 75 11.10 -5.83 14.93
C ILE A 75 10.04 -5.83 13.84
N CYS A 76 9.76 -4.68 13.22
CA CYS A 76 8.80 -4.59 12.11
C CYS A 76 9.14 -5.57 11.00
N ILE A 77 10.40 -5.65 10.57
CA ILE A 77 10.86 -6.60 9.55
C ILE A 77 10.63 -8.06 9.99
N LYS A 78 10.97 -8.39 11.23
CA LYS A 78 10.79 -9.77 11.74
C LYS A 78 9.33 -10.21 11.78
N ILE A 79 8.39 -9.29 12.02
CA ILE A 79 6.97 -9.59 12.19
C ILE A 79 6.11 -9.19 10.97
N GLU A 80 6.67 -8.61 9.92
CA GLU A 80 5.91 -8.10 8.78
C GLU A 80 5.05 -9.15 8.07
N SER A 81 5.49 -10.42 8.10
CA SER A 81 4.71 -11.55 7.58
C SER A 81 3.53 -11.93 8.48
N ASN A 82 3.51 -11.49 9.74
CA ASN A 82 2.42 -11.72 10.68
C ASN A 82 1.67 -10.41 10.94
N LYS A 83 0.62 -10.18 10.16
CA LYS A 83 -0.19 -8.97 10.21
C LYS A 83 -0.78 -8.66 11.57
N GLN A 84 -1.26 -9.69 12.28
CA GLN A 84 -1.80 -9.49 13.62
C GLN A 84 -0.71 -8.99 14.59
N ALA A 85 0.48 -9.59 14.52
CA ALA A 85 1.61 -9.18 15.35
C ALA A 85 2.06 -7.74 15.01
N LEU A 86 2.17 -7.42 13.71
CA LEU A 86 2.49 -6.07 13.25
C LEU A 86 1.44 -5.05 13.70
N GLY A 87 0.16 -5.34 13.47
CA GLY A 87 -0.94 -4.47 13.90
C GLY A 87 -0.96 -4.23 15.40
N ASN A 88 -0.76 -5.27 16.21
CA ASN A 88 -0.68 -5.14 17.65
C ASN A 88 0.52 -4.28 18.09
N PHE A 89 1.69 -4.48 17.49
CA PHE A 89 2.88 -3.70 17.79
C PHE A 89 2.70 -2.22 17.45
N LEU A 90 2.20 -1.92 16.28
CA LEU A 90 1.91 -0.54 15.85
C LEU A 90 0.87 0.12 16.74
N LYS A 91 -0.19 -0.61 17.09
CA LYS A 91 -1.23 -0.11 18.00
C LYS A 91 -0.65 0.27 19.36
N GLU A 92 0.19 -0.59 19.94
CA GLU A 92 0.83 -0.31 21.24
C GLU A 92 1.72 0.95 21.20
N ILE A 93 2.36 1.23 20.06
CA ILE A 93 3.12 2.48 19.86
C ILE A 93 2.16 3.67 19.77
N PHE A 94 1.16 3.61 18.89
CA PHE A 94 0.25 4.73 18.66
C PHE A 94 -0.62 5.07 19.87
N ASP A 95 -1.00 4.09 20.67
CA ASP A 95 -1.75 4.31 21.93
C ASP A 95 -0.94 5.12 22.97
N ARG A 96 0.39 5.19 22.84
CA ARG A 96 1.30 5.89 23.77
C ARG A 96 1.87 7.19 23.24
N VAL A 97 1.88 7.37 21.92
CA VAL A 97 2.38 8.59 21.28
C VAL A 97 1.43 9.75 21.57
N ARG A 98 1.97 10.87 22.08
CA ARG A 98 1.17 12.08 22.37
C ARG A 98 0.93 12.93 21.14
N ARG A 99 1.95 13.03 20.28
CA ARG A 99 1.91 13.82 19.05
C ARG A 99 2.78 13.19 17.98
N ILE A 100 2.22 13.11 16.77
CA ILE A 100 2.93 12.81 15.54
C ILE A 100 2.96 14.10 14.73
N ASP A 101 4.11 14.48 14.17
CA ASP A 101 4.21 15.65 13.29
C ASP A 101 3.26 15.50 12.11
N ASP A 102 2.62 16.58 11.67
CA ASP A 102 1.57 16.51 10.64
C ASP A 102 2.06 15.86 9.33
N SER A 103 3.29 16.16 8.91
CA SER A 103 3.90 15.54 7.74
C SER A 103 4.10 14.04 7.90
N ASP A 104 4.59 13.61 9.06
CA ASP A 104 4.78 12.19 9.36
C ASP A 104 3.44 11.45 9.49
N TYR A 105 2.43 12.11 10.07
CA TYR A 105 1.08 11.56 10.20
C TYR A 105 0.45 11.28 8.83
N GLU A 106 0.50 12.23 7.90
CA GLU A 106 -0.06 12.03 6.56
C GLU A 106 0.68 10.92 5.80
N ILE A 107 2.00 10.86 5.90
CA ILE A 107 2.79 9.79 5.30
C ILE A 107 2.41 8.43 5.91
N LEU A 108 2.39 8.31 7.24
CA LEU A 108 2.00 7.07 7.93
C LEU A 108 0.59 6.64 7.57
N LYS A 109 -0.37 7.57 7.58
CA LYS A 109 -1.76 7.31 7.22
C LYS A 109 -1.88 6.72 5.82
N ASN A 110 -1.22 7.34 4.84
CA ASN A 110 -1.25 6.89 3.46
C ASN A 110 -0.61 5.50 3.28
N TYR A 111 0.57 5.26 3.85
CA TYR A 111 1.24 3.96 3.73
C TYR A 111 0.53 2.85 4.50
N LEU A 112 0.05 3.13 5.70
CA LEU A 112 -0.72 2.17 6.50
C LEU A 112 -2.01 1.77 5.78
N GLU A 113 -2.67 2.71 5.11
CA GLU A 113 -3.86 2.43 4.31
C GLU A 113 -3.57 1.49 3.13
N ILE A 114 -2.42 1.63 2.45
CA ILE A 114 -1.99 0.72 1.39
C ILE A 114 -1.85 -0.71 1.92
N ILE A 115 -1.29 -0.87 3.11
CA ILE A 115 -1.06 -2.18 3.73
C ILE A 115 -2.25 -2.68 4.57
N GLY A 116 -3.39 -1.98 4.53
CA GLY A 116 -4.65 -2.44 5.09
C GLY A 116 -4.92 -2.03 6.53
N TYR A 117 -4.25 -1.00 7.03
CA TYR A 117 -4.56 -0.38 8.32
C TYR A 117 -5.14 1.02 8.10
N GLU A 118 -6.03 1.43 8.98
CA GLU A 118 -6.56 2.79 9.04
C GLU A 118 -6.03 3.46 10.31
N LEU A 119 -5.26 4.55 10.11
CA LEU A 119 -4.77 5.39 11.20
C LEU A 119 -5.63 6.65 11.29
N ALA A 120 -6.31 6.82 12.42
CA ALA A 120 -7.07 8.03 12.72
C ALA A 120 -6.47 8.75 13.94
N ARG A 121 -6.70 10.07 14.01
CA ARG A 121 -6.34 10.87 15.19
C ARG A 121 -7.51 11.74 15.63
N GLU A 122 -7.65 11.90 16.94
CA GLU A 122 -8.63 12.77 17.60
C GLU A 122 -7.87 13.75 18.49
N HIS A 123 -8.17 15.04 18.38
CA HIS A 123 -7.59 16.05 19.26
C HIS A 123 -8.15 15.89 20.67
N ILE A 124 -7.30 15.88 21.69
CA ILE A 124 -7.71 15.84 23.08
C ILE A 124 -7.54 17.26 23.63
N ASP A 125 -8.65 17.87 24.05
CA ASP A 125 -8.62 19.12 24.80
C ASP A 125 -8.06 18.85 26.19
N ASP A 126 -6.78 19.17 26.39
CA ASP A 126 -6.11 19.11 27.69
C ASP A 126 -5.75 20.54 28.11
N GLU A 127 -6.16 20.96 29.32
CA GLU A 127 -5.88 22.30 29.84
C GLU A 127 -4.37 22.61 29.91
N TYR A 128 -3.52 21.59 29.88
CA TYR A 128 -2.06 21.70 30.03
C TYR A 128 -1.25 21.34 28.79
N ASP A 129 -1.87 20.70 27.80
CA ASP A 129 -1.18 20.23 26.58
C ASP A 129 -2.10 20.39 25.35
N TYR A 130 -2.06 21.57 24.75
CA TYR A 130 -2.91 21.97 23.61
C TYR A 130 -2.68 21.15 22.32
N ASP A 131 -1.61 20.36 22.26
CA ASP A 131 -1.20 19.63 21.06
C ASP A 131 -1.25 18.09 21.25
N ARG A 132 -2.09 17.62 22.14
CA ARG A 132 -2.24 16.20 22.41
C ARG A 132 -3.27 15.55 21.51
N TYR A 133 -2.90 14.42 20.94
CA TYR A 133 -3.80 13.62 20.11
C TYR A 133 -3.93 12.20 20.65
N LYS A 134 -5.10 11.63 20.46
CA LYS A 134 -5.35 10.19 20.61
C LYS A 134 -5.31 9.58 19.22
N TYR A 135 -4.47 8.58 19.03
CA TYR A 135 -4.38 7.83 17.80
C TYR A 135 -5.14 6.51 17.92
N SER A 136 -5.79 6.10 16.85
CA SER A 136 -6.42 4.79 16.75
C SER A 136 -5.98 4.10 15.48
N LEU A 137 -5.55 2.85 15.61
CA LEU A 137 -5.20 1.99 14.49
C LEU A 137 -6.24 0.87 14.40
N THR A 138 -6.92 0.80 13.28
CA THR A 138 -7.88 -0.27 12.98
C THR A 138 -7.41 -1.08 11.78
N VAL A 139 -7.62 -2.39 11.83
CA VAL A 139 -7.38 -3.27 10.68
C VAL A 139 -8.62 -3.20 9.82
N SER A 140 -8.50 -2.75 8.58
CA SER A 140 -9.61 -2.83 7.65
C SER A 140 -9.85 -4.30 7.30
N SER A 141 -11.07 -4.76 7.41
CA SER A 141 -11.65 -6.10 7.41
C SER A 141 -10.86 -7.31 6.83
N THR A 142 -11.23 -8.53 7.21
CA THR A 142 -10.57 -9.83 6.94
C THR A 142 -10.14 -10.11 5.49
N GLY A 143 -10.77 -9.51 4.48
CA GLY A 143 -10.33 -9.62 3.08
C GLY A 143 -8.99 -8.91 2.77
N VAL A 144 -8.47 -8.13 3.71
CA VAL A 144 -7.21 -7.38 3.55
C VAL A 144 -5.98 -8.29 3.65
N TYR A 145 -6.05 -9.35 4.44
CA TYR A 145 -4.92 -10.28 4.60
C TYR A 145 -4.62 -11.05 3.32
N GLU A 146 -5.65 -11.64 2.71
CA GLU A 146 -5.53 -12.34 1.44
C GLU A 146 -5.03 -11.40 0.35
N ARG A 147 -5.58 -10.18 0.29
CA ARG A 147 -5.17 -9.16 -0.69
C ARG A 147 -3.71 -8.76 -0.57
N GLN A 148 -3.14 -8.77 0.61
CA GLN A 148 -1.74 -8.36 0.78
C GLN A 148 -0.75 -9.47 0.41
N GLU A 149 -1.09 -10.72 0.68
CA GLU A 149 -0.33 -11.86 0.13
C GLU A 149 -0.35 -11.81 -1.40
N ASP A 150 -1.52 -11.54 -1.98
CA ASP A 150 -1.70 -11.37 -3.42
C ASP A 150 -0.88 -10.20 -3.99
N LYS A 151 -0.80 -9.06 -3.29
CA LYS A 151 0.03 -7.92 -3.72
C LYS A 151 1.51 -8.24 -3.71
N SER A 152 2.01 -8.90 -2.67
CA SER A 152 3.41 -9.32 -2.59
C SER A 152 3.74 -10.30 -3.71
N LEU A 153 2.83 -11.23 -3.98
CA LEU A 153 2.95 -12.17 -5.09
C LEU A 153 2.87 -11.46 -6.44
N LEU A 154 1.98 -10.48 -6.59
CA LEU A 154 1.85 -9.69 -7.82
C LEU A 154 3.16 -8.98 -8.15
N LEU A 155 3.77 -8.28 -7.19
CA LEU A 155 5.04 -7.60 -7.41
C LEU A 155 6.14 -8.58 -7.84
N THR A 156 6.28 -9.70 -7.12
CA THR A 156 7.23 -10.76 -7.47
C THR A 156 7.01 -11.27 -8.89
N ARG A 157 5.75 -11.46 -9.30
CA ARG A 157 5.41 -11.91 -10.66
C ARG A 157 5.70 -10.83 -11.71
N LEU A 158 5.39 -9.56 -11.43
CA LEU A 158 5.74 -8.46 -12.31
C LEU A 158 7.26 -8.39 -12.53
N GLU A 159 8.07 -8.50 -11.51
CA GLU A 159 9.53 -8.49 -11.63
C GLU A 159 10.06 -9.68 -12.45
N GLN A 160 9.50 -10.86 -12.25
CA GLN A 160 9.92 -12.07 -12.97
C GLN A 160 9.49 -12.07 -14.45
N LYS A 161 8.30 -11.60 -14.77
CA LYS A 161 7.68 -11.72 -16.09
C LYS A 161 7.59 -10.40 -16.84
N HIS A 162 7.52 -9.28 -16.14
CA HIS A 162 7.29 -7.95 -16.67
C HIS A 162 8.16 -6.91 -15.94
N SER A 163 9.47 -7.16 -15.91
CA SER A 163 10.44 -6.35 -15.13
C SER A 163 10.46 -4.86 -15.49
N ASP A 164 10.00 -4.50 -16.68
CA ASP A 164 9.84 -3.13 -17.13
C ASP A 164 8.58 -2.44 -16.55
N LEU A 165 7.60 -3.21 -16.05
CA LEU A 165 6.37 -2.68 -15.45
C LEU A 165 6.46 -2.55 -13.91
N ALA A 166 7.29 -3.37 -13.28
CA ALA A 166 7.46 -3.35 -11.83
C ALA A 166 7.86 -1.95 -11.28
N PRO A 167 8.78 -1.19 -11.92
CA PRO A 167 9.10 0.17 -11.48
C PRO A 167 7.90 1.10 -11.47
N TYR A 168 7.04 1.08 -12.48
CA TYR A 168 5.84 1.93 -12.53
C TYR A 168 4.86 1.59 -11.41
N TYR A 169 4.70 0.29 -11.09
CA TYR A 169 3.85 -0.13 -9.99
C TYR A 169 4.37 0.41 -8.64
N LEU A 170 5.66 0.30 -8.39
CA LEU A 170 6.29 0.82 -7.18
C LEU A 170 6.26 2.35 -7.08
N GLU A 171 6.46 3.03 -8.22
CA GLU A 171 6.30 4.47 -8.28
C GLU A 171 4.85 4.89 -8.02
N ALA A 172 3.85 4.14 -8.50
CA ALA A 172 2.45 4.43 -8.18
C ALA A 172 2.20 4.39 -6.67
N ILE A 173 2.70 3.37 -5.98
CA ILE A 173 2.62 3.25 -4.52
C ILE A 173 3.38 4.41 -3.83
N SER A 174 4.60 4.69 -4.27
CA SER A 174 5.41 5.77 -3.70
C SER A 174 4.76 7.14 -3.88
N ASN A 175 4.22 7.42 -5.06
CA ASN A 175 3.53 8.67 -5.38
C ASN A 175 2.25 8.86 -4.55
N TYR A 176 1.49 7.77 -4.33
CA TYR A 176 0.36 7.83 -3.40
C TYR A 176 0.81 8.23 -2.00
N GLY A 177 1.85 7.57 -1.47
CA GLY A 177 2.40 7.86 -0.15
C GLY A 177 2.92 9.30 -0.01
N ASN A 178 3.46 9.87 -1.09
CA ASN A 178 3.95 11.24 -1.13
C ASN A 178 2.87 12.29 -1.47
N SER A 179 1.60 11.89 -1.57
CA SER A 179 0.47 12.76 -1.96
C SER A 179 0.57 13.30 -3.41
N GLU A 180 1.32 12.63 -4.27
CA GLU A 180 1.46 12.94 -5.70
C GLU A 180 0.41 12.18 -6.51
N TYR A 181 -0.87 12.49 -6.27
CA TYR A 181 -1.99 11.68 -6.73
C TYR A 181 -2.10 11.56 -8.25
N LYS A 182 -1.78 12.62 -9.00
CA LYS A 182 -1.77 12.57 -10.47
C LYS A 182 -0.72 11.58 -10.99
N SER A 183 0.49 11.63 -10.45
CA SER A 183 1.58 10.71 -10.80
C SER A 183 1.24 9.27 -10.39
N CYS A 184 0.55 9.08 -9.27
CA CYS A 184 0.04 7.76 -8.85
C CYS A 184 -0.92 7.18 -9.90
N VAL A 185 -1.91 7.94 -10.35
CA VAL A 185 -2.89 7.50 -11.37
C VAL A 185 -2.19 7.20 -12.70
N ASP A 186 -1.24 8.04 -13.10
CA ASP A 186 -0.51 7.90 -14.37
C ASP A 186 0.37 6.65 -14.39
N ASN A 187 1.07 6.37 -13.29
CA ASN A 187 1.86 5.15 -13.15
C ASN A 187 0.98 3.90 -13.05
N SER A 188 -0.15 3.95 -12.34
CA SER A 188 -1.14 2.86 -12.32
C SER A 188 -1.66 2.54 -13.73
N ARG A 189 -1.99 3.59 -14.51
CA ARG A 189 -2.37 3.44 -15.91
C ARG A 189 -1.25 2.81 -16.76
N SER A 190 -0.02 3.23 -16.55
CA SER A 190 1.14 2.73 -17.31
C SER A 190 1.38 1.24 -17.07
N VAL A 191 1.25 0.78 -15.82
CA VAL A 191 1.29 -0.66 -15.49
C VAL A 191 0.16 -1.41 -16.19
N PHE A 192 -1.07 -0.91 -16.06
CA PHE A 192 -2.26 -1.52 -16.65
C PHE A 192 -2.13 -1.65 -18.18
N GLU A 193 -1.86 -0.53 -18.84
CA GLU A 193 -1.71 -0.48 -20.29
C GLU A 193 -0.57 -1.38 -20.79
N GLY A 194 0.60 -1.29 -20.13
CA GLY A 194 1.77 -2.07 -20.48
C GLY A 194 1.55 -3.57 -20.33
N PHE A 195 0.84 -4.00 -19.29
CA PHE A 195 0.51 -5.40 -19.09
C PHE A 195 -0.38 -5.94 -20.22
N PHE A 196 -1.48 -5.27 -20.52
CA PHE A 196 -2.40 -5.74 -21.56
C PHE A 196 -1.81 -5.63 -22.96
N LYS A 197 -0.98 -4.63 -23.25
CA LYS A 197 -0.24 -4.55 -24.52
C LYS A 197 0.62 -5.79 -24.80
N LYS A 198 1.22 -6.36 -23.77
CA LYS A 198 2.06 -7.57 -23.90
C LYS A 198 1.28 -8.85 -24.19
N LEU A 199 -0.02 -8.84 -23.98
CA LEU A 199 -0.89 -9.98 -24.28
C LEU A 199 -1.35 -10.00 -25.75
N ASP A 200 -1.08 -8.95 -26.52
CA ASP A 200 -1.38 -8.88 -27.95
C ASP A 200 -0.12 -8.71 -28.79
N SER A 201 -0.02 -9.46 -29.89
CA SER A 201 1.12 -9.43 -30.81
C SER A 201 1.34 -8.08 -31.49
N ALA A 202 0.28 -7.28 -31.63
CA ALA A 202 0.33 -5.93 -32.21
C ALA A 202 0.49 -4.82 -31.14
N ASN A 203 0.72 -5.17 -29.88
CA ASN A 203 0.78 -4.22 -28.75
C ASN A 203 -0.49 -3.35 -28.60
N ASP A 204 -1.65 -3.91 -28.90
CA ASP A 204 -2.94 -3.26 -28.72
C ASP A 204 -3.53 -3.67 -27.37
N TYR A 205 -3.61 -2.72 -26.41
CA TYR A 205 -4.12 -3.01 -25.08
C TYR A 205 -5.57 -3.48 -25.06
N ALA A 206 -6.41 -3.01 -25.99
CA ALA A 206 -7.81 -3.41 -26.07
C ALA A 206 -7.95 -4.87 -26.52
N LYS A 207 -7.14 -5.30 -27.48
CA LYS A 207 -7.06 -6.71 -27.87
C LYS A 207 -6.45 -7.57 -26.76
N GLY A 208 -5.45 -7.04 -26.07
CA GLY A 208 -4.89 -7.70 -24.91
C GLY A 208 -5.92 -7.93 -23.80
N ILE A 209 -6.82 -6.97 -23.55
CA ILE A 209 -7.93 -7.14 -22.58
C ILE A 209 -8.91 -8.21 -23.09
N LEU A 210 -9.25 -8.24 -24.38
CA LEU A 210 -10.09 -9.32 -24.94
C LEU A 210 -9.44 -10.69 -24.75
N ALA A 211 -8.15 -10.79 -25.05
CA ALA A 211 -7.40 -12.02 -24.85
C ALA A 211 -7.39 -12.46 -23.36
N ALA A 212 -7.17 -11.51 -22.44
CA ALA A 212 -7.13 -11.78 -21.00
C ALA A 212 -8.48 -12.25 -20.47
N THR A 213 -9.56 -11.62 -20.89
CA THR A 213 -10.91 -11.93 -20.36
C THR A 213 -11.55 -13.14 -21.03
N GLY A 214 -11.01 -13.58 -22.17
CA GLY A 214 -11.63 -14.61 -23.01
C GLY A 214 -13.01 -14.19 -23.55
N GLU A 215 -13.32 -12.90 -23.50
CA GLU A 215 -14.61 -12.37 -23.92
C GLU A 215 -14.53 -11.86 -25.36
N HIS A 216 -15.52 -12.23 -26.17
CA HIS A 216 -15.62 -11.82 -27.54
C HIS A 216 -16.90 -11.00 -27.77
N VAL A 217 -16.79 -9.92 -28.50
CA VAL A 217 -17.95 -9.13 -28.92
C VAL A 217 -18.11 -9.30 -30.42
N VAL A 218 -19.20 -9.95 -30.78
CA VAL A 218 -19.52 -10.26 -32.18
C VAL A 218 -20.78 -9.47 -32.56
N ASP A 219 -20.74 -8.80 -33.69
CA ASP A 219 -21.89 -8.09 -34.24
C ASP A 219 -22.94 -9.04 -34.86
N GLU A 220 -24.04 -8.49 -35.38
CA GLU A 220 -25.12 -9.27 -35.99
C GLU A 220 -24.66 -10.04 -37.23
N SER A 221 -23.56 -9.64 -37.86
CA SER A 221 -22.96 -10.33 -39.01
C SER A 221 -21.94 -11.40 -38.61
N SER A 222 -21.83 -11.72 -37.34
CA SER A 222 -20.82 -12.61 -36.77
C SER A 222 -19.37 -12.11 -36.93
N THR A 223 -19.19 -10.81 -37.13
CA THR A 223 -17.87 -10.17 -37.20
C THR A 223 -17.40 -9.76 -35.84
N GLU A 224 -16.22 -10.17 -35.41
CA GLU A 224 -15.63 -9.79 -34.13
C GLU A 224 -15.28 -8.30 -34.13
N LEU A 225 -15.75 -7.60 -33.08
CA LEU A 225 -15.50 -6.19 -32.90
C LEU A 225 -14.24 -6.01 -32.03
N THR A 226 -13.17 -5.54 -32.64
CA THR A 226 -11.88 -5.30 -31.97
C THR A 226 -11.63 -3.82 -31.66
N SER A 227 -12.41 -2.91 -32.25
CA SER A 227 -12.30 -1.48 -31.99
C SER A 227 -13.12 -1.08 -30.76
N ILE A 228 -12.48 -0.44 -29.80
CA ILE A 228 -13.14 0.06 -28.58
C ILE A 228 -14.40 0.87 -28.91
N LYS A 229 -14.30 1.82 -29.85
CA LYS A 229 -15.45 2.65 -30.24
C LYS A 229 -16.63 1.83 -30.76
N LYS A 230 -16.35 0.81 -31.60
CA LYS A 230 -17.38 -0.07 -32.13
C LYS A 230 -18.00 -0.94 -31.04
N ILE A 231 -17.19 -1.46 -30.13
CA ILE A 231 -17.63 -2.26 -28.99
C ILE A 231 -18.54 -1.43 -28.07
N PHE A 232 -18.14 -0.22 -27.73
CA PHE A 232 -18.98 0.67 -26.90
C PHE A 232 -20.29 1.01 -27.58
N THR A 233 -20.29 1.33 -28.86
CA THR A 233 -21.52 1.59 -29.62
C THR A 233 -22.43 0.36 -29.59
N TYR A 234 -21.90 -0.82 -29.84
CA TYR A 234 -22.64 -2.07 -29.82
C TYR A 234 -23.26 -2.35 -28.44
N TRP A 235 -22.56 -2.08 -27.35
CA TRP A 235 -23.12 -2.26 -26.00
C TRP A 235 -24.25 -1.30 -25.67
N ILE A 236 -24.13 -0.05 -26.05
CA ILE A 236 -25.19 0.95 -25.88
C ILE A 236 -26.46 0.48 -26.61
N ASP A 237 -26.30 0.06 -27.85
CA ASP A 237 -27.43 -0.32 -28.69
C ASP A 237 -28.07 -1.66 -28.28
N LYS A 238 -27.25 -2.65 -27.93
CA LYS A 238 -27.72 -4.05 -27.74
C LYS A 238 -27.80 -4.49 -26.29
N LYS A 239 -27.29 -3.72 -25.33
CA LYS A 239 -27.25 -4.04 -23.89
C LYS A 239 -26.63 -5.40 -23.55
N LYS A 240 -25.72 -5.90 -24.38
CA LYS A 240 -25.13 -7.23 -24.26
C LYS A 240 -23.61 -7.17 -24.19
N GLY A 241 -22.97 -8.18 -23.58
CA GLY A 241 -21.62 -8.62 -23.81
C GLY A 241 -20.63 -8.30 -22.73
N ALA A 242 -19.51 -8.82 -22.92
CA ALA A 242 -18.17 -8.70 -22.34
C ALA A 242 -18.08 -7.83 -21.08
N ASN A 243 -18.63 -8.29 -19.97
CA ASN A 243 -18.74 -7.48 -18.75
C ASN A 243 -17.36 -7.14 -18.15
N ARG A 244 -16.42 -8.09 -18.15
CA ARG A 244 -15.06 -7.87 -17.65
C ARG A 244 -14.30 -6.91 -18.55
N TYR A 245 -14.39 -7.09 -19.86
CA TYR A 245 -13.81 -6.19 -20.83
C TYR A 245 -14.29 -4.75 -20.62
N ARG A 246 -15.60 -4.55 -20.42
CA ARG A 246 -16.20 -3.23 -20.16
C ARG A 246 -15.59 -2.58 -18.92
N ILE A 247 -15.49 -3.32 -17.82
CA ILE A 247 -14.89 -2.81 -16.58
C ILE A 247 -13.43 -2.40 -16.84
N PHE A 248 -12.63 -3.26 -17.44
CA PHE A 248 -11.20 -3.03 -17.63
C PHE A 248 -10.95 -1.83 -18.55
N VAL A 249 -11.66 -1.74 -19.68
CA VAL A 249 -11.53 -0.60 -20.60
C VAL A 249 -12.05 0.69 -19.99
N SER A 250 -13.14 0.64 -19.22
CA SER A 250 -13.67 1.83 -18.53
C SER A 250 -12.68 2.36 -17.50
N MET A 251 -12.01 1.49 -16.74
CA MET A 251 -10.98 1.87 -15.79
C MET A 251 -9.77 2.49 -16.47
N TYR A 252 -9.28 1.89 -17.56
CA TYR A 252 -8.20 2.48 -18.36
C TYR A 252 -8.58 3.87 -18.87
N SER A 253 -9.79 4.02 -19.42
CA SER A 253 -10.27 5.30 -19.94
C SER A 253 -10.36 6.38 -18.85
N ALA A 254 -10.84 6.01 -17.66
CA ALA A 254 -10.92 6.92 -16.52
C ALA A 254 -9.51 7.34 -16.03
N MET A 255 -8.58 6.40 -15.90
CA MET A 255 -7.18 6.71 -15.54
C MET A 255 -6.52 7.62 -16.58
N SER A 256 -6.79 7.43 -17.88
CA SER A 256 -6.27 8.30 -18.94
C SER A 256 -6.84 9.72 -18.83
N GLY A 257 -8.12 9.85 -18.49
CA GLY A 257 -8.77 11.14 -18.32
C GLY A 257 -8.24 11.93 -17.13
N LEU A 258 -8.04 11.29 -15.98
CA LEU A 258 -7.58 11.95 -14.76
C LEU A 258 -6.05 12.08 -14.65
N GLY A 259 -5.31 11.13 -15.23
CA GLY A 259 -3.84 11.14 -15.20
C GLY A 259 -3.25 12.02 -16.31
N THR A 260 -3.20 11.47 -17.52
CA THR A 260 -2.39 12.02 -18.62
C THR A 260 -3.03 13.20 -19.33
N HIS A 261 -4.33 13.14 -19.60
CA HIS A 261 -5.03 14.06 -20.52
C HIS A 261 -6.01 15.02 -19.83
N GLY A 262 -6.26 14.83 -18.53
CA GLY A 262 -7.21 15.64 -17.80
C GLY A 262 -6.62 16.97 -17.28
N GLU A 263 -7.42 18.04 -17.37
CA GLU A 263 -7.17 19.28 -16.64
C GLU A 263 -7.54 19.14 -15.14
N GLU A 264 -8.38 18.16 -14.82
CA GLU A 264 -8.82 17.86 -13.47
C GLU A 264 -7.70 17.12 -12.70
N MET A 265 -7.46 17.58 -11.48
CA MET A 265 -6.50 16.95 -10.59
C MET A 265 -7.19 15.85 -9.81
N PRO A 266 -6.69 14.60 -9.85
CA PRO A 266 -7.26 13.52 -9.06
C PRO A 266 -7.12 13.80 -7.57
N THR A 267 -8.15 13.44 -6.82
CA THR A 267 -8.14 13.48 -5.36
C THR A 267 -7.34 12.30 -4.80
N LYS A 268 -7.15 12.29 -3.48
CA LYS A 268 -6.57 11.16 -2.75
C LYS A 268 -7.38 9.88 -2.99
N GLU A 269 -8.70 10.01 -2.91
CA GLU A 269 -9.66 8.91 -3.06
C GLU A 269 -9.61 8.34 -4.48
N ASP A 270 -9.50 9.20 -5.51
CA ASP A 270 -9.32 8.77 -6.90
C ASP A 270 -8.03 7.97 -7.07
N ALA A 271 -6.92 8.50 -6.58
CA ALA A 271 -5.62 7.85 -6.69
C ALA A 271 -5.62 6.47 -6.01
N LEU A 272 -6.19 6.37 -4.80
CA LEU A 272 -6.29 5.11 -4.07
C LEU A 272 -7.21 4.12 -4.80
N MET A 273 -8.33 4.59 -5.32
CA MET A 273 -9.27 3.78 -6.09
C MET A 273 -8.57 3.16 -7.31
N PHE A 274 -7.87 3.98 -8.12
CA PHE A 274 -7.23 3.48 -9.33
C PHE A 274 -6.04 2.58 -9.05
N LEU A 275 -5.25 2.85 -8.02
CA LEU A 275 -4.19 1.97 -7.58
C LEU A 275 -4.76 0.59 -7.19
N ARG A 276 -5.80 0.56 -6.35
CA ARG A 276 -6.45 -0.68 -5.90
C ARG A 276 -7.10 -1.46 -7.03
N ILE A 277 -7.80 -0.78 -7.94
CA ILE A 277 -8.45 -1.45 -9.08
C ILE A 277 -7.40 -2.03 -10.03
N THR A 278 -6.29 -1.33 -10.27
CA THR A 278 -5.18 -1.85 -11.07
C THR A 278 -4.63 -3.13 -10.43
N GLU A 279 -4.37 -3.12 -9.14
CA GLU A 279 -3.93 -4.31 -8.40
C GLU A 279 -4.93 -5.45 -8.52
N ASP A 280 -6.22 -5.20 -8.24
CA ASP A 280 -7.26 -6.23 -8.27
C ASP A 280 -7.42 -6.87 -9.65
N ILE A 281 -7.32 -6.08 -10.72
CA ILE A 281 -7.39 -6.58 -12.09
C ILE A 281 -6.16 -7.45 -12.43
N LEU A 282 -4.96 -7.01 -12.04
CA LEU A 282 -3.74 -7.78 -12.29
C LEU A 282 -3.71 -9.06 -11.44
N ILE A 283 -4.13 -9.01 -10.19
CA ILE A 283 -4.30 -10.17 -9.32
C ILE A 283 -5.32 -11.15 -9.93
N TRP A 284 -6.43 -10.63 -10.43
CA TRP A 284 -7.41 -11.47 -11.15
C TRP A 284 -6.76 -12.16 -12.37
N CYS A 285 -5.98 -11.46 -13.18
CA CYS A 285 -5.25 -12.04 -14.30
C CYS A 285 -4.27 -13.14 -13.82
N MET A 286 -3.54 -12.87 -12.74
CA MET A 286 -2.59 -13.81 -12.15
C MET A 286 -3.26 -15.11 -11.70
N HIS A 287 -4.38 -15.04 -10.98
CA HIS A 287 -5.14 -16.22 -10.55
C HIS A 287 -5.77 -17.00 -11.72
N HIS A 288 -5.99 -16.36 -12.85
CA HIS A 288 -6.48 -17.01 -14.06
C HIS A 288 -5.36 -17.49 -15.00
N GLY A 289 -4.08 -17.36 -14.58
CA GLY A 289 -2.92 -17.77 -15.37
C GLY A 289 -2.72 -16.93 -16.64
N VAL A 290 -3.24 -15.70 -16.66
CA VAL A 290 -3.15 -14.80 -17.81
C VAL A 290 -1.93 -13.89 -17.66
N GLY A 291 -0.97 -14.04 -18.54
CA GLY A 291 0.21 -13.15 -18.62
C GLY A 291 1.29 -13.40 -17.54
N PHE A 292 1.08 -14.33 -16.63
CA PHE A 292 2.00 -14.62 -15.52
C PHE A 292 2.56 -16.04 -15.55
#